data_b290b3c6c6b1ceb4533147b9fae1e8b9
#
_entry.id   b290b3c6c6b1ceb4533147b9fae1e8b9
#
_cell.length_a   1.000
_cell.length_b   1.000
_cell.length_c   1.000
_cell.angle_alpha   90.00
_cell.angle_beta   90.00
_cell.angle_gamma   90.00
#
_symmetry.space_group_name_H-M   'P 1'
#
loop_
_entity.id
_entity.type
_entity.pdbx_description
1 polymer ?
#
loop_
_entity_poly.entity_id
_entity_poly.type
_entity_poly.pdbx_seq_one_letter_code
_entity_poly.pdbx_strand_id
1 'polypeptide(L)'
;MEADILQSLKFEMGNPTVNTFLRRFADNEMTPNSQIEFLGRYLAELSLLDYDCLKFLPSVVAASAVFLSRFLISPEVHPWTPSLSECSGYKSAELKECVLILHDLYLLRKAASFKAVRDKYKQQKFKCVANLPSPPYVPNCYFEDQGCSKFCDELSLKSCLIKHMV
;
A
#
# COMPACT_ATOMS: atom_id res chain seq x y z
N MET A 1 5.95 10.55 33.94
CA MET A 1 5.01 10.47 32.78
C MET A 1 5.20 9.21 31.96
N GLU A 2 6.39 8.91 31.35
CA GLU A 2 6.61 7.67 30.58
C GLU A 2 6.44 6.41 31.46
N ALA A 3 7.06 6.38 32.64
CA ALA A 3 6.94 5.27 33.58
C ALA A 3 5.49 5.01 34.01
N ASP A 4 4.70 6.07 34.22
CA ASP A 4 3.30 5.97 34.66
C ASP A 4 2.43 5.39 33.53
N ILE A 5 2.71 5.76 32.25
CA ILE A 5 2.03 5.20 31.07
C ILE A 5 2.38 3.71 30.95
N LEU A 6 3.65 3.35 31.02
CA LEU A 6 4.09 1.95 30.93
C LEU A 6 3.48 1.10 32.06
N GLN A 7 3.42 1.63 33.27
CA GLN A 7 2.83 0.94 34.41
C GLN A 7 1.31 0.78 34.27
N SER A 8 0.60 1.80 33.76
CA SER A 8 -0.84 1.71 33.49
C SER A 8 -1.18 0.71 32.39
N LEU A 9 -0.31 0.57 31.40
CA LEU A 9 -0.39 -0.44 30.31
C LEU A 9 0.13 -1.82 30.75
N LYS A 10 0.58 -1.98 32.01
CA LYS A 10 1.19 -3.23 32.54
C LYS A 10 2.32 -3.76 31.66
N PHE A 11 3.03 -2.86 30.95
CA PHE A 11 4.04 -3.20 29.96
C PHE A 11 3.54 -4.09 28.80
N GLU A 12 2.23 -4.22 28.60
CA GLU A 12 1.63 -4.96 27.51
C GLU A 12 1.67 -4.13 26.21
N MET A 13 2.84 -4.08 25.56
CA MET A 13 3.08 -3.32 24.33
C MET A 13 3.22 -4.22 23.09
N GLY A 14 2.90 -5.49 23.21
CA GLY A 14 3.08 -6.52 22.19
C GLY A 14 2.03 -6.58 21.09
N ASN A 15 1.33 -5.48 20.78
CA ASN A 15 0.31 -5.46 19.73
C ASN A 15 0.95 -5.60 18.33
N PRO A 16 0.32 -6.38 17.42
CA PRO A 16 0.81 -6.53 16.06
C PRO A 16 0.76 -5.19 15.30
N THR A 17 1.90 -4.83 14.72
CA THR A 17 2.06 -3.60 13.93
C THR A 17 1.76 -3.83 12.45
N VAL A 18 1.65 -2.76 11.66
CA VAL A 18 1.53 -2.83 10.20
C VAL A 18 2.62 -3.72 9.60
N ASN A 19 3.87 -3.61 10.10
CA ASN A 19 5.00 -4.39 9.61
C ASN A 19 4.87 -5.90 9.91
N THR A 20 4.24 -6.27 11.03
CA THR A 20 3.91 -7.67 11.36
C THR A 20 2.97 -8.28 10.34
N PHE A 21 1.92 -7.54 9.96
CA PHE A 21 0.96 -7.98 8.93
C PHE A 21 1.58 -8.01 7.54
N LEU A 22 2.42 -7.03 7.18
CA LEU A 22 3.14 -7.02 5.89
C LEU A 22 4.00 -8.27 5.71
N ARG A 23 4.73 -8.69 6.73
CA ARG A 23 5.51 -9.94 6.68
C ARG A 23 4.61 -11.15 6.45
N ARG A 24 3.51 -11.25 7.20
CA ARG A 24 2.55 -12.35 7.05
C ARG A 24 1.96 -12.41 5.63
N PHE A 25 1.66 -11.28 5.01
CA PHE A 25 1.13 -11.25 3.64
C PHE A 25 2.21 -11.57 2.60
N ALA A 26 3.46 -11.15 2.82
CA ALA A 26 4.58 -11.47 1.96
C ALA A 26 4.93 -12.98 1.96
N ASP A 27 4.84 -13.64 3.11
CA ASP A 27 5.11 -15.08 3.25
C ASP A 27 4.09 -15.95 2.48
N ASN A 28 2.90 -15.43 2.20
CA ASN A 28 1.86 -16.12 1.42
C ASN A 28 1.96 -15.88 -0.10
N GLU A 29 2.88 -15.05 -0.55
CA GLU A 29 3.13 -14.87 -1.99
C GLU A 29 4.12 -15.92 -2.50
N MET A 30 3.72 -16.69 -3.53
CA MET A 30 4.55 -17.73 -4.14
C MET A 30 5.82 -17.19 -4.84
N THR A 31 5.90 -15.89 -5.08
CA THR A 31 7.06 -15.23 -5.68
C THR A 31 7.54 -14.09 -4.79
N PRO A 32 8.63 -14.27 -4.04
CA PRO A 32 9.20 -13.22 -3.21
C PRO A 32 9.76 -12.10 -4.09
N ASN A 33 8.94 -11.09 -4.34
CA ASN A 33 9.39 -9.87 -5.01
C ASN A 33 9.83 -8.85 -3.96
N SER A 34 11.14 -8.78 -3.74
CA SER A 34 11.71 -7.83 -2.78
C SER A 34 11.36 -6.36 -3.06
N GLN A 35 10.99 -6.01 -4.30
CA GLN A 35 10.56 -4.66 -4.65
C GLN A 35 9.16 -4.37 -4.10
N ILE A 36 8.22 -5.34 -4.17
CA ILE A 36 6.89 -5.24 -3.54
C ILE A 36 7.03 -5.07 -2.03
N GLU A 37 7.91 -5.87 -1.41
CA GLU A 37 8.16 -5.80 0.04
C GLU A 37 8.70 -4.43 0.48
N PHE A 38 9.72 -3.90 -0.21
CA PHE A 38 10.26 -2.57 0.12
C PHE A 38 9.27 -1.45 -0.14
N LEU A 39 8.48 -1.55 -1.20
CA LEU A 39 7.42 -0.58 -1.49
C LEU A 39 6.31 -0.64 -0.44
N GLY A 40 5.88 -1.83 -0.03
CA GLY A 40 4.92 -2.02 1.06
C GLY A 40 5.40 -1.40 2.38
N ARG A 41 6.67 -1.61 2.73
CA ARG A 41 7.29 -0.97 3.91
C ARG A 41 7.35 0.55 3.79
N TYR A 42 7.67 1.07 2.61
CA TYR A 42 7.67 2.50 2.35
C TYR A 42 6.28 3.12 2.56
N LEU A 43 5.24 2.49 2.00
CA LEU A 43 3.85 2.95 2.17
C LEU A 43 3.39 2.85 3.63
N ALA A 44 3.80 1.80 4.34
CA ALA A 44 3.54 1.67 5.78
C ALA A 44 4.21 2.78 6.60
N GLU A 45 5.45 3.16 6.27
CA GLU A 45 6.10 4.29 6.94
C GLU A 45 5.43 5.63 6.60
N LEU A 46 4.96 5.81 5.37
CA LEU A 46 4.18 7.00 5.00
C LEU A 46 2.86 7.10 5.78
N SER A 47 2.16 5.98 5.99
CA SER A 47 0.91 5.96 6.74
C SER A 47 1.05 6.43 8.18
N LEU A 48 2.22 6.26 8.80
CA LEU A 48 2.49 6.73 10.16
C LEU A 48 2.60 8.25 10.28
N LEU A 49 2.76 8.95 9.15
CA LEU A 49 2.93 10.39 9.09
C LEU A 49 1.62 11.13 8.78
N ASP A 50 0.52 10.41 8.55
CA ASP A 50 -0.78 10.99 8.23
C ASP A 50 -1.85 10.57 9.24
N TYR A 51 -2.53 11.57 9.82
CA TYR A 51 -3.63 11.35 10.78
C TYR A 51 -4.82 10.63 10.17
N ASP A 52 -5.09 10.78 8.88
CA ASP A 52 -6.19 10.10 8.19
C ASP A 52 -6.01 8.58 8.19
N CYS A 53 -4.77 8.10 8.34
CA CYS A 53 -4.47 6.68 8.44
C CYS A 53 -4.74 6.08 9.82
N LEU A 54 -4.85 6.89 10.87
CA LEU A 54 -5.05 6.40 12.25
C LEU A 54 -6.42 5.73 12.47
N LYS A 55 -7.39 6.02 11.64
CA LYS A 55 -8.73 5.40 11.72
C LYS A 55 -8.75 3.93 11.28
N PHE A 56 -7.73 3.47 10.56
CA PHE A 56 -7.67 2.12 10.05
C PHE A 56 -6.91 1.18 10.99
N LEU A 57 -7.34 -0.07 11.02
CA LEU A 57 -6.60 -1.12 11.70
C LEU A 57 -5.23 -1.34 11.03
N PRO A 58 -4.18 -1.70 11.78
CA PRO A 58 -2.86 -1.99 11.20
C PRO A 58 -2.88 -3.05 10.10
N SER A 59 -3.79 -4.03 10.20
CA SER A 59 -4.00 -5.06 9.17
C SER A 59 -4.58 -4.49 7.87
N VAL A 60 -5.51 -3.53 7.95
CA VAL A 60 -6.08 -2.84 6.78
C VAL A 60 -5.02 -2.00 6.09
N VAL A 61 -4.21 -1.25 6.85
CA VAL A 61 -3.10 -0.46 6.30
C VAL A 61 -2.09 -1.38 5.59
N ALA A 62 -1.74 -2.51 6.20
CA ALA A 62 -0.83 -3.48 5.59
C ALA A 62 -1.40 -4.07 4.29
N ALA A 63 -2.66 -4.50 4.30
CA ALA A 63 -3.36 -5.02 3.11
C ALA A 63 -3.41 -3.98 1.99
N SER A 64 -3.73 -2.73 2.32
CA SER A 64 -3.76 -1.61 1.38
C SER A 64 -2.38 -1.28 0.81
N ALA A 65 -1.33 -1.36 1.63
CA ALA A 65 0.04 -1.18 1.19
C ALA A 65 0.49 -2.29 0.22
N VAL A 66 0.12 -3.55 0.46
CA VAL A 66 0.37 -4.67 -0.47
C VAL A 66 -0.40 -4.46 -1.78
N PHE A 67 -1.68 -4.13 -1.69
CA PHE A 67 -2.51 -3.81 -2.87
C PHE A 67 -1.86 -2.75 -3.74
N LEU A 68 -1.52 -1.61 -3.15
CA LEU A 68 -0.94 -0.48 -3.88
C LEU A 68 0.46 -0.81 -4.42
N SER A 69 1.27 -1.56 -3.69
CA SER A 69 2.59 -2.00 -4.15
C SER A 69 2.50 -2.87 -5.40
N ARG A 70 1.55 -3.79 -5.44
CA ARG A 70 1.31 -4.65 -6.61
C ARG A 70 0.79 -3.86 -7.79
N PHE A 71 -0.14 -2.93 -7.55
CA PHE A 71 -0.65 -2.04 -8.59
C PHE A 71 0.46 -1.19 -9.22
N LEU A 72 1.37 -0.64 -8.42
CA LEU A 72 2.45 0.21 -8.92
C LEU A 72 3.53 -0.57 -9.69
N ILE A 73 3.77 -1.83 -9.32
CA ILE A 73 4.81 -2.65 -9.98
C ILE A 73 4.25 -3.38 -11.19
N SER A 74 3.01 -3.86 -11.12
CA SER A 74 2.37 -4.65 -12.17
C SER A 74 0.94 -4.18 -12.40
N PRO A 75 0.74 -3.01 -13.03
CA PRO A 75 -0.59 -2.43 -13.21
C PRO A 75 -1.50 -3.25 -14.15
N GLU A 76 -0.93 -4.16 -14.94
CA GLU A 76 -1.68 -5.03 -15.86
C GLU A 76 -2.34 -6.21 -15.16
N VAL A 77 -1.91 -6.53 -13.94
CA VAL A 77 -2.43 -7.66 -13.17
C VAL A 77 -3.32 -7.13 -12.05
N HIS A 78 -4.45 -7.80 -11.79
CA HIS A 78 -5.32 -7.43 -10.68
C HIS A 78 -4.52 -7.46 -9.36
N PRO A 79 -4.41 -6.32 -8.64
CA PRO A 79 -3.50 -6.21 -7.50
C PRO A 79 -3.95 -7.03 -6.29
N TRP A 80 -5.25 -7.40 -6.20
CA TRP A 80 -5.80 -8.15 -5.08
C TRP A 80 -6.20 -9.55 -5.53
N THR A 81 -5.41 -10.56 -5.15
CA THR A 81 -5.65 -11.96 -5.51
C THR A 81 -6.59 -12.65 -4.52
N PRO A 82 -7.30 -13.73 -4.92
CA PRO A 82 -8.10 -14.53 -4.00
C PRO A 82 -7.31 -15.02 -2.78
N SER A 83 -6.06 -15.45 -2.97
CA SER A 83 -5.18 -15.88 -1.87
C SER A 83 -4.93 -14.78 -0.84
N LEU A 84 -4.72 -13.53 -1.31
CA LEU A 84 -4.57 -12.38 -0.40
C LEU A 84 -5.87 -12.06 0.33
N SER A 85 -7.01 -12.18 -0.36
CA SER A 85 -8.33 -12.00 0.26
C SER A 85 -8.59 -13.04 1.35
N GLU A 86 -8.27 -14.30 1.10
CA GLU A 86 -8.41 -15.37 2.09
C GLU A 86 -7.46 -15.20 3.27
N CYS A 87 -6.20 -14.87 3.00
CA CYS A 87 -5.18 -14.68 4.05
C CYS A 87 -5.47 -13.49 4.95
N SER A 88 -5.93 -12.38 4.37
CA SER A 88 -6.19 -11.13 5.08
C SER A 88 -7.59 -11.06 5.68
N GLY A 89 -8.56 -11.75 5.08
CA GLY A 89 -9.98 -11.65 5.40
C GLY A 89 -10.66 -10.39 4.83
N TYR A 90 -9.97 -9.61 3.98
CA TYR A 90 -10.49 -8.36 3.40
C TYR A 90 -10.82 -8.52 1.92
N LYS A 91 -11.93 -7.92 1.51
CA LYS A 91 -12.25 -7.72 0.09
C LYS A 91 -11.59 -6.44 -0.43
N SER A 92 -11.32 -6.37 -1.73
CA SER A 92 -10.75 -5.19 -2.38
C SER A 92 -11.56 -3.91 -2.12
N ALA A 93 -12.87 -4.01 -2.10
CA ALA A 93 -13.77 -2.88 -1.82
C ALA A 93 -13.54 -2.25 -0.44
N GLU A 94 -13.23 -3.05 0.58
CA GLU A 94 -13.00 -2.60 1.95
C GLU A 94 -11.67 -1.84 2.09
N LEU A 95 -10.72 -2.11 1.20
CA LEU A 95 -9.41 -1.46 1.19
C LEU A 95 -9.41 -0.11 0.45
N LYS A 96 -10.45 0.18 -0.34
CA LYS A 96 -10.51 1.32 -1.26
C LYS A 96 -10.11 2.64 -0.62
N GLU A 97 -10.73 2.99 0.50
CA GLU A 97 -10.48 4.28 1.16
C GLU A 97 -9.03 4.41 1.61
N CYS A 98 -8.49 3.37 2.25
CA CYS A 98 -7.10 3.36 2.71
C CYS A 98 -6.11 3.40 1.54
N VAL A 99 -6.36 2.64 0.47
CA VAL A 99 -5.53 2.62 -0.74
C VAL A 99 -5.46 4.00 -1.38
N LEU A 100 -6.59 4.72 -1.49
CA LEU A 100 -6.61 6.07 -2.07
C LEU A 100 -5.80 7.06 -1.22
N ILE A 101 -5.91 7.01 0.10
CA ILE A 101 -5.11 7.84 1.00
C ILE A 101 -3.62 7.55 0.85
N LEU A 102 -3.22 6.27 0.86
CA LEU A 102 -1.83 5.88 0.66
C LEU A 102 -1.29 6.30 -0.71
N HIS A 103 -2.11 6.24 -1.75
CA HIS A 103 -1.74 6.69 -3.08
C HIS A 103 -1.51 8.20 -3.14
N ASP A 104 -2.36 9.00 -2.50
CA ASP A 104 -2.18 10.44 -2.39
C ASP A 104 -0.91 10.81 -1.61
N LEU A 105 -0.58 10.06 -0.56
CA LEU A 105 0.69 10.21 0.18
C LEU A 105 1.90 9.85 -0.69
N TYR A 106 1.81 8.78 -1.47
CA TYR A 106 2.87 8.39 -2.39
C TYR A 106 3.12 9.46 -3.46
N LEU A 107 2.07 10.05 -4.02
CA LEU A 107 2.13 11.14 -5.01
C LEU A 107 2.51 12.51 -4.41
N LEU A 108 2.73 12.59 -3.09
CA LEU A 108 3.02 13.84 -2.37
C LEU A 108 1.95 14.94 -2.52
N ARG A 109 0.69 14.56 -2.77
CA ARG A 109 -0.38 15.54 -2.90
C ARG A 109 -0.68 16.27 -1.61
N LYS A 110 -0.40 15.67 -0.45
CA LYS A 110 -0.76 16.21 0.88
C LYS A 110 0.35 16.95 1.61
N ALA A 111 1.64 16.69 1.37
CA ALA A 111 2.69 17.38 2.12
C ALA A 111 4.12 17.27 1.57
N ALA A 112 4.82 18.38 1.57
CA ALA A 112 6.27 18.46 1.40
C ALA A 112 7.07 17.87 2.59
N SER A 113 6.42 17.50 3.71
CA SER A 113 7.06 17.14 4.98
C SER A 113 7.59 15.71 5.06
N PHE A 114 7.22 14.80 4.12
CA PHE A 114 7.66 13.39 4.16
C PHE A 114 9.01 13.14 3.48
N LYS A 115 9.84 14.17 3.39
CA LYS A 115 11.10 14.14 2.64
C LYS A 115 12.07 13.09 3.18
N ALA A 116 12.19 12.96 4.49
CA ALA A 116 13.14 12.04 5.14
C ALA A 116 12.84 10.57 4.81
N VAL A 117 11.58 10.14 4.89
CA VAL A 117 11.17 8.78 4.55
C VAL A 117 11.38 8.51 3.06
N ARG A 118 11.00 9.46 2.21
CA ARG A 118 11.21 9.33 0.77
C ARG A 118 12.69 9.21 0.40
N ASP A 119 13.57 10.04 0.97
CA ASP A 119 15.00 10.02 0.71
C ASP A 119 15.65 8.71 1.19
N LYS A 120 15.15 8.12 2.28
CA LYS A 120 15.53 6.76 2.71
C LYS A 120 15.25 5.74 1.61
N TYR A 121 14.05 5.74 1.03
CA TYR A 121 13.61 4.73 0.04
C TYR A 121 14.01 5.03 -1.41
N LYS A 122 14.70 6.15 -1.68
CA LYS A 122 15.41 6.42 -2.94
C LYS A 122 16.73 5.65 -3.06
N GLN A 123 17.26 5.14 -1.95
CA GLN A 123 18.56 4.46 -1.94
C GLN A 123 18.48 3.08 -2.63
N GLN A 124 19.58 2.67 -3.28
CA GLN A 124 19.66 1.39 -3.99
C GLN A 124 19.39 0.17 -3.10
N LYS A 125 19.76 0.22 -1.82
CA LYS A 125 19.48 -0.87 -0.86
C LYS A 125 17.98 -1.16 -0.70
N PHE A 126 17.13 -0.18 -1.01
CA PHE A 126 15.67 -0.32 -1.04
C PHE A 126 15.13 -0.36 -2.47
N LYS A 127 15.98 -0.66 -3.48
CA LYS A 127 15.61 -0.73 -4.91
C LYS A 127 14.96 0.54 -5.46
N CYS A 128 15.28 1.70 -4.86
CA CYS A 128 14.79 3.02 -5.29
C CYS A 128 13.25 3.09 -5.42
N VAL A 129 12.50 2.36 -4.58
CA VAL A 129 11.03 2.23 -4.70
C VAL A 129 10.28 3.56 -4.58
N ALA A 130 10.88 4.58 -3.97
CA ALA A 130 10.29 5.91 -3.91
C ALA A 130 10.31 6.68 -5.24
N ASN A 131 11.02 6.18 -6.27
CA ASN A 131 11.12 6.79 -7.58
C ASN A 131 10.31 6.04 -8.66
N LEU A 132 9.55 5.00 -8.28
CA LEU A 132 8.73 4.28 -9.25
C LEU A 132 7.65 5.21 -9.82
N PRO A 133 7.43 5.17 -11.14
CA PRO A 133 6.33 5.93 -11.74
C PRO A 133 5.00 5.42 -11.20
N SER A 134 4.07 6.34 -10.98
CA SER A 134 2.73 6.01 -10.52
C SER A 134 1.70 6.67 -11.42
N PRO A 135 0.65 5.93 -11.81
CA PRO A 135 -0.50 6.53 -12.45
C PRO A 135 -1.12 7.62 -11.55
N PRO A 136 -1.79 8.63 -12.13
CA PRO A 136 -2.37 9.73 -11.36
C PRO A 136 -3.57 9.32 -10.50
N TYR A 137 -4.17 8.16 -10.77
CA TYR A 137 -5.31 7.59 -10.03
C TYR A 137 -5.30 6.06 -10.07
N VAL A 138 -5.94 5.46 -9.08
CA VAL A 138 -6.20 4.01 -9.04
C VAL A 138 -7.58 3.77 -9.64
N PRO A 139 -7.73 2.92 -10.69
CA PRO A 139 -9.01 2.64 -11.33
C PRO A 139 -10.01 2.00 -10.35
N ASN A 140 -11.26 2.44 -10.40
CA ASN A 140 -12.33 1.92 -9.54
C ASN A 140 -12.66 0.43 -9.78
N CYS A 141 -12.42 -0.08 -10.99
CA CYS A 141 -12.67 -1.48 -11.34
C CYS A 141 -11.92 -2.48 -10.47
N TYR A 142 -10.80 -2.11 -9.88
CA TYR A 142 -10.06 -2.98 -8.96
C TYR A 142 -10.72 -3.15 -7.59
N PHE A 143 -11.70 -2.31 -7.27
CA PHE A 143 -12.44 -2.35 -6.00
C PHE A 143 -13.84 -2.95 -6.15
N GLU A 144 -14.27 -3.29 -7.37
CA GLU A 144 -15.54 -3.95 -7.61
C GLU A 144 -15.36 -5.46 -7.47
N ASP A 145 -16.36 -6.14 -6.87
CA ASP A 145 -16.33 -7.61 -6.75
C ASP A 145 -16.23 -8.23 -8.16
N GLN A 146 -15.37 -9.24 -8.32
CA GLN A 146 -15.01 -9.91 -9.59
C GLN A 146 -16.22 -10.58 -10.32
N GLY A 147 -17.23 -9.80 -10.64
CA GLY A 147 -18.30 -10.20 -11.57
C GLY A 147 -18.11 -9.70 -13.01
N CYS A 148 -17.15 -8.82 -13.26
CA CYS A 148 -16.92 -8.16 -14.56
C CYS A 148 -15.49 -8.34 -15.08
N SER A 149 -15.10 -9.59 -15.37
CA SER A 149 -13.75 -9.91 -15.82
C SER A 149 -13.52 -9.75 -17.33
N LYS A 150 -14.15 -8.84 -18.04
CA LYS A 150 -13.91 -8.72 -19.50
C LYS A 150 -13.87 -7.31 -20.11
N PHE A 151 -14.01 -6.22 -19.39
CA PHE A 151 -14.10 -4.90 -20.02
C PHE A 151 -13.11 -3.83 -19.56
N CYS A 152 -12.16 -4.13 -18.67
CA CYS A 152 -11.14 -3.15 -18.26
C CYS A 152 -9.89 -3.11 -19.17
N ASP A 153 -9.82 -3.95 -20.21
CA ASP A 153 -8.55 -4.25 -20.89
C ASP A 153 -8.14 -3.28 -22.00
N GLU A 154 -8.93 -2.33 -22.45
CA GLU A 154 -8.44 -1.57 -23.62
C GLU A 154 -8.54 -0.04 -23.57
N LEU A 155 -9.40 0.56 -22.80
CA LEU A 155 -9.64 2.00 -22.91
C LEU A 155 -9.02 2.86 -21.82
N SER A 156 -8.78 2.32 -20.62
CA SER A 156 -8.31 3.11 -19.47
C SER A 156 -6.79 3.20 -19.39
N LEU A 157 -6.05 2.14 -19.75
CA LEU A 157 -4.59 2.09 -19.68
C LEU A 157 -3.92 2.81 -20.86
N LYS A 158 -4.48 2.71 -22.07
CA LYS A 158 -3.97 3.43 -23.25
C LYS A 158 -4.12 4.94 -23.15
N SER A 159 -5.17 5.43 -22.49
CA SER A 159 -5.38 6.86 -22.28
C SER A 159 -4.38 7.49 -21.29
N CYS A 160 -3.84 6.71 -20.35
CA CYS A 160 -2.87 7.17 -19.36
C CYS A 160 -1.44 7.22 -19.89
N LEU A 161 -1.06 6.25 -20.75
CA LEU A 161 0.29 6.16 -21.30
C LEU A 161 0.55 7.17 -22.43
N ILE A 162 -0.48 7.56 -23.19
CA ILE A 162 -0.34 8.47 -24.34
C ILE A 162 -0.19 9.93 -23.92
N LYS A 163 -0.61 10.33 -22.72
CA LYS A 163 -0.49 11.73 -22.25
C LYS A 163 0.86 12.13 -21.68
N HIS A 164 1.82 11.21 -21.56
CA HIS A 164 3.18 11.49 -21.08
C HIS A 164 4.28 11.35 -22.13
N MET A 165 3.92 11.24 -23.41
CA MET A 165 4.89 11.23 -24.53
C MET A 165 4.75 12.45 -25.46
N VAL A 166 4.25 13.58 -24.96
CA VAL A 166 4.35 14.87 -25.66
C VAL A 166 4.88 15.92 -24.69
#